data_6365a1468920d7d4c4b34479d267a9e0
#
_entry.id   6365a1468920d7d4c4b34479d267a9e0
#
_cell.length_a   1.000
_cell.length_b   1.000
_cell.length_c   1.000
_cell.angle_alpha   90.00
_cell.angle_beta   90.00
_cell.angle_gamma   90.00
#
_symmetry.space_group_name_H-M   'P 1'
#
loop_
_entity.id
_entity.type
_entity.pdbx_description
1 polymer ?
#
loop_
_entity_poly.entity_id
_entity_poly.type
_entity_poly.pdbx_seq_one_letter_code
_entity_poly.pdbx_strand_id
1 'polypeptide(L)'
;MAGLYEDAFVEQLRQGLVATAHEWGLPPHASITTLNLSENATFKAVDPETGHPVILRVHRPGYHSRTEIESELAWIHALRRDGIVTTPKPLPCGNGDAIAVMQAAGAARRVVAFEFMSGAKPDAQAESIVPAFRELGAISARLHAHARAWQRPAEFRRKVWNYEAMLGSRPLWGDWRDALGLTADGRATLERACRVLDEKLTRYGEGPERFGLVHADLRLDNLLVDGDRLGVIDFDDCGFSWFMYDFAAAVSFFEEDPIVPALQDAWVEGYRTVAPLAEEDVAFLPTFILLRRILLTAWIASHAETPTAQALGSAFTDMTIQLADAYLTQAERSLANQQG
;
A
#
# COMPACT_ATOMS: atom_id res chain seq x y z
N MET A 1 -9.24 -12.35 17.30
CA MET A 1 -10.38 -11.45 17.04
C MET A 1 -11.21 -12.08 15.93
N ALA A 2 -12.14 -12.97 16.29
CA ALA A 2 -13.11 -13.49 15.36
C ALA A 2 -14.09 -12.35 15.00
N GLY A 3 -14.49 -12.24 13.74
CA GLY A 3 -15.63 -11.45 13.34
C GLY A 3 -15.43 -10.21 12.46
N LEU A 4 -14.21 -9.82 12.09
CA LEU A 4 -14.00 -8.62 11.23
C LEU A 4 -14.58 -8.76 9.80
N TYR A 5 -14.87 -9.99 9.37
CA TYR A 5 -15.41 -10.31 8.04
C TYR A 5 -16.76 -11.05 8.12
N GLU A 6 -17.33 -11.19 9.34
CA GLU A 6 -18.66 -11.72 9.50
C GLU A 6 -19.71 -10.71 9.02
N ASP A 7 -20.72 -11.20 8.31
CA ASP A 7 -21.81 -10.35 7.80
C ASP A 7 -22.45 -9.46 8.88
N ALA A 8 -22.54 -10.00 10.11
CA ALA A 8 -23.06 -9.27 11.26
C ALA A 8 -22.19 -8.06 11.66
N PHE A 9 -20.86 -8.20 11.57
CA PHE A 9 -19.94 -7.09 11.87
C PHE A 9 -20.03 -6.02 10.79
N VAL A 10 -20.01 -6.40 9.51
CA VAL A 10 -20.14 -5.50 8.38
C VAL A 10 -21.46 -4.74 8.44
N GLU A 11 -22.55 -5.43 8.80
CA GLU A 11 -23.87 -4.82 9.00
C GLU A 11 -23.86 -3.76 10.14
N GLN A 12 -23.17 -4.03 11.24
CA GLN A 12 -23.03 -3.04 12.33
C GLN A 12 -22.25 -1.80 11.85
N LEU A 13 -21.20 -1.97 11.03
CA LEU A 13 -20.49 -0.84 10.43
C LEU A 13 -21.40 -0.04 9.50
N ARG A 14 -22.18 -0.74 8.67
CA ARG A 14 -23.15 -0.10 7.74
C ARG A 14 -24.22 0.70 8.50
N GLN A 15 -24.77 0.17 9.60
CA GLN A 15 -25.72 0.88 10.46
C GLN A 15 -25.09 2.13 11.09
N GLY A 16 -23.84 2.03 11.57
CA GLY A 16 -23.10 3.18 12.06
C GLY A 16 -22.91 4.24 10.99
N LEU A 17 -22.62 3.84 9.76
CA LEU A 17 -22.48 4.76 8.63
C LEU A 17 -23.81 5.43 8.26
N VAL A 18 -24.93 4.71 8.25
CA VAL A 18 -26.26 5.30 8.02
C VAL A 18 -26.54 6.44 9.02
N ALA A 19 -26.19 6.25 10.29
CA ALA A 19 -26.35 7.26 11.32
C ALA A 19 -25.41 8.47 11.16
N THR A 20 -24.24 8.27 10.52
CA THR A 20 -23.18 9.29 10.41
C THR A 20 -23.12 9.94 9.03
N ALA A 21 -23.72 9.36 8.00
CA ALA A 21 -23.62 9.80 6.61
C ALA A 21 -24.14 11.24 6.36
N HIS A 22 -24.99 11.75 7.24
CA HIS A 22 -25.45 13.13 7.21
C HIS A 22 -24.31 14.16 7.35
N GLU A 23 -23.16 13.78 7.93
CA GLU A 23 -21.96 14.63 8.00
C GLU A 23 -21.44 15.01 6.60
N TRP A 24 -21.74 14.23 5.59
CA TRP A 24 -21.40 14.52 4.18
C TRP A 24 -22.62 14.84 3.32
N GLY A 25 -23.73 15.25 3.95
CA GLY A 25 -24.95 15.65 3.25
C GLY A 25 -25.74 14.50 2.63
N LEU A 26 -25.42 13.25 2.98
CA LEU A 26 -26.13 12.07 2.50
C LEU A 26 -27.45 11.89 3.29
N PRO A 27 -28.57 11.57 2.61
CA PRO A 27 -29.85 11.37 3.29
C PRO A 27 -29.86 10.04 4.06
N PRO A 28 -30.75 9.88 5.08
CA PRO A 28 -30.82 8.64 5.87
C PRO A 28 -31.15 7.37 5.06
N HIS A 29 -31.73 7.54 3.85
CA HIS A 29 -32.08 6.46 2.93
C HIS A 29 -31.04 6.27 1.81
N ALA A 30 -29.86 6.88 1.92
CA ALA A 30 -28.75 6.61 1.01
C ALA A 30 -28.40 5.12 1.01
N SER A 31 -28.18 4.57 -0.18
CA SER A 31 -27.70 3.19 -0.28
C SER A 31 -26.24 3.12 0.12
N ILE A 32 -25.88 2.20 1.03
CA ILE A 32 -24.49 1.99 1.47
C ILE A 32 -24.12 0.54 1.19
N THR A 33 -23.17 0.35 0.28
CA THR A 33 -22.67 -0.98 -0.14
C THR A 33 -21.18 -1.13 0.17
N THR A 34 -20.78 -2.31 0.59
CA THR A 34 -19.37 -2.63 0.86
C THR A 34 -18.60 -2.73 -0.45
N LEU A 35 -17.44 -2.08 -0.53
CA LEU A 35 -16.51 -2.18 -1.64
C LEU A 35 -15.30 -3.06 -1.30
N ASN A 36 -14.72 -2.86 -0.12
CA ASN A 36 -13.54 -3.58 0.30
C ASN A 36 -13.50 -3.70 1.83
N LEU A 37 -12.93 -4.82 2.29
CA LEU A 37 -12.65 -5.09 3.69
C LEU A 37 -11.19 -5.57 3.80
N SER A 38 -10.36 -4.77 4.45
CA SER A 38 -8.95 -5.08 4.74
C SER A 38 -8.60 -4.53 6.13
N GLU A 39 -7.54 -3.74 6.28
CA GLU A 39 -7.26 -2.96 7.49
C GLU A 39 -8.40 -1.99 7.80
N ASN A 40 -8.98 -1.42 6.75
CA ASN A 40 -10.15 -0.56 6.81
C ASN A 40 -11.35 -1.23 6.14
N ALA A 41 -12.53 -0.74 6.47
CA ALA A 41 -13.75 -1.09 5.74
C ALA A 41 -14.17 0.08 4.84
N THR A 42 -14.22 -0.16 3.53
CA THR A 42 -14.55 0.85 2.53
C THR A 42 -15.93 0.58 1.95
N PHE A 43 -16.76 1.63 1.96
CA PHE A 43 -18.14 1.58 1.49
C PHE A 43 -18.37 2.63 0.41
N LYS A 44 -19.27 2.31 -0.52
CA LYS A 44 -19.85 3.27 -1.47
C LYS A 44 -21.22 3.65 -0.98
N ALA A 45 -21.42 4.93 -0.72
CA ALA A 45 -22.69 5.52 -0.41
C ALA A 45 -23.25 6.27 -1.62
N VAL A 46 -24.52 6.10 -1.94
CA VAL A 46 -25.18 6.79 -3.06
C VAL A 46 -26.50 7.38 -2.57
N ASP A 47 -26.64 8.69 -2.76
CA ASP A 47 -27.92 9.36 -2.61
C ASP A 47 -28.81 8.99 -3.81
N PRO A 48 -29.98 8.37 -3.60
CA PRO A 48 -30.85 7.94 -4.69
C PRO A 48 -31.48 9.11 -5.48
N GLU A 49 -31.51 10.32 -4.91
CA GLU A 49 -32.09 11.49 -5.59
C GLU A 49 -31.08 12.13 -6.56
N THR A 50 -29.81 12.23 -6.16
CA THR A 50 -28.78 12.87 -6.97
C THR A 50 -27.96 11.87 -7.79
N GLY A 51 -27.93 10.61 -7.37
CA GLY A 51 -27.11 9.56 -7.97
C GLY A 51 -25.60 9.73 -7.72
N HIS A 52 -25.18 10.78 -6.97
CA HIS A 52 -23.77 11.03 -6.72
C HIS A 52 -23.19 10.05 -5.67
N PRO A 53 -22.16 9.28 -6.03
CA PRO A 53 -21.52 8.37 -5.10
C PRO A 53 -20.45 9.08 -4.26
N VAL A 54 -20.38 8.69 -2.98
CA VAL A 54 -19.33 9.05 -2.02
C VAL A 54 -18.68 7.79 -1.50
N ILE A 55 -17.37 7.79 -1.35
CA ILE A 55 -16.62 6.70 -0.70
C ILE A 55 -16.44 7.03 0.77
N LEU A 56 -16.84 6.10 1.64
CA LEU A 56 -16.70 6.19 3.09
C LEU A 56 -15.70 5.13 3.55
N ARG A 57 -14.56 5.55 4.11
CA ARG A 57 -13.56 4.66 4.69
C ARG A 57 -13.63 4.69 6.21
N VAL A 58 -13.98 3.55 6.79
CA VAL A 58 -14.05 3.31 8.23
C VAL A 58 -12.74 2.73 8.70
N HIS A 59 -12.00 3.49 9.50
CA HIS A 59 -10.69 3.07 9.98
C HIS A 59 -10.80 2.00 11.07
N ARG A 60 -9.87 1.03 11.00
CA ARG A 60 -9.67 0.03 12.05
C ARG A 60 -9.20 0.74 13.34
N PRO A 61 -9.81 0.48 14.50
CA PRO A 61 -9.36 1.06 15.75
C PRO A 61 -7.92 0.68 16.06
N GLY A 62 -7.11 1.68 16.44
CA GLY A 62 -5.72 1.47 16.84
C GLY A 62 -4.70 1.32 15.70
N TYR A 63 -5.14 1.22 14.43
CA TYR A 63 -4.20 1.13 13.30
C TYR A 63 -3.56 2.49 12.99
N HIS A 64 -4.35 3.55 12.88
CA HIS A 64 -3.89 4.93 12.74
C HIS A 64 -4.42 5.83 13.85
N SER A 65 -3.59 6.74 14.32
CA SER A 65 -4.00 7.87 15.14
C SER A 65 -4.77 8.90 14.30
N ARG A 66 -5.49 9.82 14.95
CA ARG A 66 -6.13 10.94 14.25
C ARG A 66 -5.11 11.75 13.44
N THR A 67 -3.96 12.08 14.03
CA THR A 67 -2.90 12.85 13.37
C THR A 67 -2.33 12.14 12.15
N GLU A 68 -2.20 10.80 12.17
CA GLU A 68 -1.76 10.05 10.99
C GLU A 68 -2.79 10.13 9.86
N ILE A 69 -4.08 10.02 10.15
CA ILE A 69 -5.14 10.18 9.14
C ILE A 69 -5.14 11.61 8.58
N GLU A 70 -5.07 12.64 9.44
CA GLU A 70 -4.98 14.03 9.01
C GLU A 70 -3.74 14.28 8.13
N SER A 71 -2.62 13.62 8.43
CA SER A 71 -1.39 13.70 7.64
C SER A 71 -1.54 13.07 6.25
N GLU A 72 -2.18 11.91 6.15
CA GLU A 72 -2.53 11.32 4.86
C GLU A 72 -3.37 12.29 4.02
N LEU A 73 -4.47 12.80 4.59
CA LEU A 73 -5.36 13.73 3.91
C LEU A 73 -4.65 15.02 3.50
N ALA A 74 -3.73 15.53 4.34
CA ALA A 74 -2.93 16.70 4.01
C ALA A 74 -2.01 16.45 2.79
N TRP A 75 -1.42 15.26 2.67
CA TRP A 75 -0.61 14.92 1.50
C TRP A 75 -1.48 14.77 0.26
N ILE A 76 -2.62 14.08 0.32
CA ILE A 76 -3.58 13.98 -0.78
C ILE A 76 -4.01 15.37 -1.26
N HIS A 77 -4.35 16.29 -0.34
CA HIS A 77 -4.70 17.67 -0.70
C HIS A 77 -3.56 18.40 -1.41
N ALA A 78 -2.32 18.24 -0.95
CA ALA A 78 -1.15 18.84 -1.58
C ALA A 78 -0.91 18.27 -2.98
N LEU A 79 -0.95 16.95 -3.16
CA LEU A 79 -0.81 16.29 -4.46
C LEU A 79 -1.87 16.75 -5.47
N ARG A 80 -3.11 16.90 -5.04
CA ARG A 80 -4.21 17.40 -5.87
C ARG A 80 -4.04 18.87 -6.24
N ARG A 81 -3.73 19.72 -5.25
CA ARG A 81 -3.51 21.16 -5.45
C ARG A 81 -2.39 21.41 -6.46
N ASP A 82 -1.32 20.62 -6.37
CA ASP A 82 -0.10 20.79 -7.18
C ASP A 82 -0.18 19.99 -8.50
N GLY A 83 -1.31 19.29 -8.76
CA GLY A 83 -1.56 18.55 -10.01
C GLY A 83 -0.60 17.39 -10.25
N ILE A 84 -0.12 16.74 -9.18
CA ILE A 84 0.93 15.71 -9.24
C ILE A 84 0.39 14.38 -9.74
N VAL A 85 -0.78 13.97 -9.25
CA VAL A 85 -1.43 12.69 -9.57
C VAL A 85 -2.95 12.82 -9.49
N THR A 86 -3.66 12.06 -10.30
CA THR A 86 -5.11 11.91 -10.19
C THR A 86 -5.42 11.00 -9.00
N THR A 87 -6.08 11.55 -7.97
CA THR A 87 -6.45 10.82 -6.75
C THR A 87 -7.77 11.35 -6.20
N PRO A 88 -8.56 10.53 -5.46
CA PRO A 88 -9.84 10.95 -4.89
C PRO A 88 -9.69 12.19 -4.00
N LYS A 89 -10.64 13.11 -4.12
CA LYS A 89 -10.67 14.30 -3.27
C LYS A 89 -11.27 13.94 -1.91
N PRO A 90 -10.56 14.21 -0.79
CA PRO A 90 -11.16 14.11 0.53
C PRO A 90 -12.30 15.12 0.69
N LEU A 91 -13.39 14.68 1.30
CA LEU A 91 -14.58 15.50 1.57
C LEU A 91 -14.63 15.86 3.06
N PRO A 92 -14.72 17.14 3.43
CA PRO A 92 -14.91 17.53 4.82
C PRO A 92 -16.31 17.17 5.31
N CYS A 93 -16.45 16.98 6.61
CA CYS A 93 -17.74 16.88 7.30
C CYS A 93 -18.50 18.23 7.25
N GLY A 94 -19.78 18.23 7.53
CA GLY A 94 -20.61 19.42 7.57
C GLY A 94 -20.16 20.51 8.55
N ASN A 95 -19.42 20.12 9.60
CA ASN A 95 -18.80 21.03 10.56
C ASN A 95 -17.40 21.53 10.13
N GLY A 96 -16.92 21.11 8.95
CA GLY A 96 -15.60 21.44 8.41
C GLY A 96 -14.45 20.55 8.90
N ASP A 97 -14.69 19.56 9.78
CA ASP A 97 -13.68 18.58 10.19
C ASP A 97 -13.40 17.60 9.03
N ALA A 98 -12.19 17.07 8.96
CA ALA A 98 -11.82 16.07 7.96
C ALA A 98 -12.26 14.65 8.34
N ILE A 99 -12.57 14.38 9.61
CA ILE A 99 -12.79 13.07 10.19
C ILE A 99 -14.05 13.07 11.03
N ALA A 100 -15.05 12.27 10.68
CA ALA A 100 -16.16 11.96 11.56
C ALA A 100 -15.81 10.81 12.51
N VAL A 101 -16.57 10.74 13.60
CA VAL A 101 -16.50 9.62 14.55
C VAL A 101 -17.87 8.97 14.67
N MET A 102 -17.94 7.68 14.41
CA MET A 102 -19.14 6.88 14.58
C MET A 102 -18.98 5.83 15.68
N GLN A 103 -20.07 5.43 16.30
CA GLN A 103 -20.10 4.26 17.21
C GLN A 103 -20.60 3.06 16.40
N ALA A 104 -19.79 2.02 16.31
CA ALA A 104 -20.18 0.80 15.61
C ALA A 104 -19.38 -0.40 16.14
N ALA A 105 -20.03 -1.57 16.23
CA ALA A 105 -19.42 -2.81 16.67
C ALA A 105 -18.66 -2.66 18.02
N GLY A 106 -19.28 -1.98 18.98
CA GLY A 106 -18.75 -1.78 20.32
C GLY A 106 -17.56 -0.83 20.47
N ALA A 107 -17.19 -0.09 19.42
CA ALA A 107 -16.07 0.83 19.44
C ALA A 107 -16.36 2.15 18.71
N ALA A 108 -15.66 3.21 19.13
CA ALA A 108 -15.58 4.46 18.35
C ALA A 108 -14.65 4.25 17.15
N ARG A 109 -15.13 4.60 15.96
CA ARG A 109 -14.40 4.46 14.71
C ARG A 109 -14.30 5.79 13.97
N ARG A 110 -13.14 6.08 13.42
CA ARG A 110 -12.94 7.25 12.56
C ARG A 110 -13.40 6.92 11.16
N VAL A 111 -14.05 7.89 10.54
CA VAL A 111 -14.55 7.78 9.16
C VAL A 111 -14.07 8.99 8.38
N VAL A 112 -13.53 8.74 7.19
CA VAL A 112 -13.20 9.76 6.20
C VAL A 112 -14.00 9.52 4.94
N ALA A 113 -14.31 10.59 4.20
CA ALA A 113 -15.03 10.48 2.95
C ALA A 113 -14.20 11.01 1.79
N PHE A 114 -14.45 10.45 0.60
CA PHE A 114 -13.81 10.84 -0.65
C PHE A 114 -14.83 10.95 -1.77
N GLU A 115 -14.56 11.84 -2.73
CA GLU A 115 -15.24 11.77 -4.01
C GLU A 115 -14.99 10.42 -4.68
N PHE A 116 -16.02 9.87 -5.31
CA PHE A 116 -15.88 8.63 -6.07
C PHE A 116 -15.04 8.88 -7.32
N MET A 117 -14.06 8.02 -7.56
CA MET A 117 -13.31 7.96 -8.82
C MET A 117 -13.79 6.79 -9.66
N SER A 118 -14.12 7.06 -10.94
CA SER A 118 -14.37 6.04 -11.95
C SER A 118 -13.08 5.37 -12.40
N GLY A 119 -13.21 4.21 -13.03
CA GLY A 119 -12.12 3.46 -13.61
C GLY A 119 -12.16 1.98 -13.23
N ALA A 120 -11.38 1.19 -13.94
CA ALA A 120 -11.19 -0.23 -13.69
C ALA A 120 -9.78 -0.48 -13.15
N LYS A 121 -9.62 -1.49 -12.29
CA LYS A 121 -8.30 -1.93 -11.85
C LYS A 121 -7.53 -2.51 -13.04
N PRO A 122 -6.21 -2.22 -13.17
CA PRO A 122 -5.38 -2.89 -14.16
C PRO A 122 -5.37 -4.42 -13.93
N ASP A 123 -5.39 -5.18 -15.01
CA ASP A 123 -5.23 -6.63 -14.97
C ASP A 123 -3.76 -6.98 -15.25
N ALA A 124 -3.12 -7.72 -14.36
CA ALA A 124 -1.74 -8.17 -14.51
C ALA A 124 -1.50 -9.03 -15.77
N GLN A 125 -2.55 -9.68 -16.28
CA GLN A 125 -2.48 -10.53 -17.49
C GLN A 125 -2.86 -9.78 -18.78
N ALA A 126 -3.25 -8.50 -18.70
CA ALA A 126 -3.61 -7.71 -19.87
C ALA A 126 -2.36 -7.26 -20.66
N GLU A 127 -2.47 -7.19 -21.99
CA GLU A 127 -1.40 -6.64 -22.85
C GLU A 127 -1.04 -5.18 -22.50
N SER A 128 -1.98 -4.45 -21.88
CA SER A 128 -1.80 -3.07 -21.43
C SER A 128 -0.98 -2.93 -20.15
N ILE A 129 -0.58 -4.03 -19.48
CA ILE A 129 0.09 -3.94 -18.18
C ILE A 129 1.48 -3.29 -18.27
N VAL A 130 2.26 -3.59 -19.31
CA VAL A 130 3.59 -3.00 -19.49
C VAL A 130 3.51 -1.47 -19.73
N PRO A 131 2.67 -0.95 -20.65
CA PRO A 131 2.40 0.49 -20.73
C PRO A 131 1.91 1.12 -19.43
N ALA A 132 1.05 0.43 -18.65
CA ALA A 132 0.57 0.92 -17.36
C ALA A 132 1.71 1.05 -16.33
N PHE A 133 2.66 0.12 -16.31
CA PHE A 133 3.84 0.22 -15.44
C PHE A 133 4.80 1.33 -15.87
N ARG A 134 4.90 1.64 -17.14
CA ARG A 134 5.64 2.83 -17.59
C ARG A 134 5.01 4.13 -17.04
N GLU A 135 3.69 4.28 -17.15
CA GLU A 135 3.00 5.44 -16.56
C GLU A 135 3.10 5.43 -15.03
N LEU A 136 3.00 4.26 -14.38
CA LEU A 136 3.19 4.13 -12.93
C LEU A 136 4.60 4.57 -12.50
N GLY A 137 5.64 4.28 -13.28
CA GLY A 137 6.99 4.76 -13.05
C GLY A 137 7.07 6.30 -13.09
N ALA A 138 6.43 6.92 -14.07
CA ALA A 138 6.35 8.38 -14.14
C ALA A 138 5.55 8.98 -12.97
N ILE A 139 4.45 8.33 -12.56
CA ILE A 139 3.67 8.72 -11.38
C ILE A 139 4.54 8.63 -10.12
N SER A 140 5.23 7.50 -9.91
CA SER A 140 6.13 7.30 -8.75
C SER A 140 7.19 8.39 -8.68
N ALA A 141 7.82 8.72 -9.80
CA ALA A 141 8.82 9.80 -9.87
C ALA A 141 8.22 11.16 -9.50
N ARG A 142 7.00 11.49 -9.96
CA ARG A 142 6.29 12.73 -9.59
C ARG A 142 5.97 12.75 -8.09
N LEU A 143 5.47 11.65 -7.52
CA LEU A 143 5.18 11.53 -6.08
C LEU A 143 6.45 11.74 -5.25
N HIS A 144 7.55 11.09 -5.62
CA HIS A 144 8.83 11.18 -4.91
C HIS A 144 9.45 12.57 -5.02
N ALA A 145 9.40 13.20 -6.19
CA ALA A 145 9.88 14.57 -6.39
C ALA A 145 9.06 15.56 -5.55
N HIS A 146 7.73 15.43 -5.55
CA HIS A 146 6.84 16.22 -4.70
C HIS A 146 7.17 16.00 -3.22
N ALA A 147 7.30 14.76 -2.77
CA ALA A 147 7.60 14.42 -1.38
C ALA A 147 8.89 15.04 -0.84
N ARG A 148 9.92 15.17 -1.71
CA ARG A 148 11.19 15.86 -1.37
C ARG A 148 11.05 17.36 -1.25
N ALA A 149 10.20 17.99 -2.08
CA ALA A 149 10.05 19.44 -2.14
C ALA A 149 8.92 19.97 -1.23
N TRP A 150 7.95 19.15 -0.89
CA TRP A 150 6.78 19.56 -0.15
C TRP A 150 7.09 19.93 1.29
N GLN A 151 6.71 21.14 1.66
CA GLN A 151 6.78 21.60 3.05
C GLN A 151 5.62 21.00 3.84
N ARG A 152 5.93 19.92 4.56
CA ARG A 152 4.98 19.21 5.40
C ARG A 152 4.51 20.09 6.57
N PRO A 153 3.23 20.00 6.98
CA PRO A 153 2.76 20.59 8.23
C PRO A 153 3.62 20.14 9.42
N ALA A 154 3.80 20.99 10.42
CA ALA A 154 4.61 20.68 11.59
C ALA A 154 4.12 19.44 12.34
N GLU A 155 2.80 19.22 12.34
CA GLU A 155 2.13 18.08 12.98
C GLU A 155 2.13 16.82 12.12
N PHE A 156 2.70 16.84 10.92
CA PHE A 156 2.69 15.70 9.99
C PHE A 156 3.38 14.48 10.64
N ARG A 157 2.63 13.38 10.73
CA ARG A 157 3.08 12.09 11.30
C ARG A 157 2.59 10.96 10.44
N ARG A 158 3.51 10.11 9.97
CA ARG A 158 3.22 8.85 9.29
C ARG A 158 4.18 7.77 9.77
N LYS A 159 3.79 6.50 9.55
CA LYS A 159 4.63 5.35 9.84
C LYS A 159 5.96 5.44 9.08
N VAL A 160 6.98 4.80 9.63
CA VAL A 160 8.27 4.61 8.97
C VAL A 160 8.35 3.14 8.58
N TRP A 161 8.46 2.90 7.30
CA TRP A 161 8.58 1.58 6.69
C TRP A 161 10.06 1.33 6.35
N ASN A 162 10.88 1.14 7.35
CA ASN A 162 12.27 0.72 7.21
C ASN A 162 12.43 -0.75 7.61
N TYR A 163 13.65 -1.28 7.53
CA TYR A 163 13.92 -2.68 7.84
C TYR A 163 13.42 -3.09 9.24
N GLU A 164 13.71 -2.28 10.27
CA GLU A 164 13.30 -2.58 11.65
C GLU A 164 11.78 -2.63 11.81
N ALA A 165 11.05 -1.72 11.15
CA ALA A 165 9.59 -1.66 11.19
C ALA A 165 8.91 -2.74 10.33
N MET A 166 9.62 -3.28 9.34
CA MET A 166 9.10 -4.33 8.46
C MET A 166 9.44 -5.74 8.94
N LEU A 167 10.73 -6.02 9.18
CA LEU A 167 11.25 -7.37 9.45
C LEU A 167 12.04 -7.48 10.75
N GLY A 168 12.26 -6.36 11.45
CA GLY A 168 13.07 -6.30 12.67
C GLY A 168 12.36 -6.81 13.92
N SER A 169 12.73 -6.28 15.07
CA SER A 169 12.24 -6.75 16.38
C SER A 169 10.86 -6.20 16.76
N ARG A 170 10.38 -5.15 16.07
CA ARG A 170 9.08 -4.50 16.32
C ARG A 170 8.32 -4.26 15.01
N PRO A 171 7.99 -5.33 14.29
CA PRO A 171 7.39 -5.22 12.97
C PRO A 171 5.95 -4.70 13.06
N LEU A 172 5.56 -3.84 12.11
CA LEU A 172 4.24 -3.19 12.09
C LEU A 172 3.10 -4.14 11.71
N TRP A 173 3.37 -5.12 10.84
CA TRP A 173 2.37 -6.07 10.33
C TRP A 173 2.47 -7.48 10.93
N GLY A 174 3.25 -7.65 11.99
CA GLY A 174 3.46 -8.96 12.61
C GLY A 174 4.82 -9.56 12.27
N ASP A 175 5.15 -10.66 12.94
CA ASP A 175 6.44 -11.34 12.74
C ASP A 175 6.34 -12.34 11.57
N TRP A 176 7.20 -12.20 10.58
CA TRP A 176 7.29 -13.14 9.47
C TRP A 176 7.60 -14.59 9.93
N ARG A 177 8.14 -14.75 11.15
CA ARG A 177 8.38 -16.07 11.74
C ARG A 177 7.10 -16.84 12.09
N ASP A 178 5.97 -16.14 12.11
CA ASP A 178 4.63 -16.70 12.28
C ASP A 178 3.97 -17.09 10.93
N ALA A 179 4.71 -16.99 9.81
CA ALA A 179 4.21 -17.27 8.49
C ALA A 179 3.59 -18.67 8.40
N LEU A 180 2.45 -18.76 7.71
CA LEU A 180 1.68 -20.01 7.59
C LEU A 180 2.50 -21.09 6.89
N GLY A 181 2.63 -22.27 7.50
CA GLY A 181 3.34 -23.41 6.92
C GLY A 181 4.87 -23.29 6.96
N LEU A 182 5.43 -22.31 7.66
CA LEU A 182 6.88 -22.11 7.72
C LEU A 182 7.59 -23.29 8.39
N THR A 183 8.40 -24.01 7.62
CA THR A 183 9.24 -25.12 8.10
C THR A 183 10.54 -24.62 8.75
N ALA A 184 11.27 -25.52 9.47
CA ALA A 184 12.55 -25.18 10.07
C ALA A 184 13.60 -24.78 9.00
N ASP A 185 13.65 -25.49 7.88
CA ASP A 185 14.57 -25.20 6.77
C ASP A 185 14.19 -23.88 6.07
N GLY A 186 12.89 -23.66 5.84
CA GLY A 186 12.37 -22.40 5.29
C GLY A 186 12.70 -21.22 6.20
N ARG A 187 12.56 -21.38 7.52
CA ARG A 187 12.96 -20.36 8.50
C ARG A 187 14.45 -20.03 8.38
N ALA A 188 15.31 -21.05 8.31
CA ALA A 188 16.76 -20.83 8.17
C ALA A 188 17.10 -20.08 6.88
N THR A 189 16.40 -20.37 5.77
CA THR A 189 16.56 -19.64 4.50
C THR A 189 16.14 -18.18 4.64
N LEU A 190 14.95 -17.91 5.19
CA LEU A 190 14.46 -16.55 5.40
C LEU A 190 15.34 -15.77 6.39
N GLU A 191 15.86 -16.39 7.45
CA GLU A 191 16.82 -15.75 8.36
C GLU A 191 18.12 -15.33 7.67
N ARG A 192 18.65 -16.17 6.75
CA ARG A 192 19.81 -15.77 5.92
C ARG A 192 19.46 -14.60 5.02
N ALA A 193 18.30 -14.66 4.35
CA ALA A 193 17.82 -13.57 3.47
C ALA A 193 17.66 -12.27 4.25
N CYS A 194 17.02 -12.29 5.42
CA CYS A 194 16.84 -11.13 6.28
C CYS A 194 18.17 -10.49 6.69
N ARG A 195 19.22 -11.29 7.03
CA ARG A 195 20.55 -10.73 7.31
C ARG A 195 21.15 -10.03 6.10
N VAL A 196 21.07 -10.64 4.92
CA VAL A 196 21.59 -10.04 3.67
C VAL A 196 20.82 -8.77 3.32
N LEU A 197 19.49 -8.75 3.53
CA LEU A 197 18.65 -7.55 3.33
C LEU A 197 19.06 -6.43 4.28
N ASP A 198 19.24 -6.72 5.57
CA ASP A 198 19.65 -5.73 6.58
C ASP A 198 21.01 -5.12 6.25
N GLU A 199 22.00 -5.94 5.93
CA GLU A 199 23.35 -5.49 5.53
C GLU A 199 23.31 -4.62 4.27
N LYS A 200 22.54 -5.03 3.25
CA LYS A 200 22.41 -4.26 2.01
C LYS A 200 21.68 -2.94 2.23
N LEU A 201 20.55 -2.95 2.93
CA LEU A 201 19.75 -1.75 3.19
C LEU A 201 20.49 -0.76 4.11
N THR A 202 21.22 -1.26 5.11
CA THR A 202 22.11 -0.43 5.94
C THR A 202 23.15 0.28 5.07
N ARG A 203 23.75 -0.41 4.10
CA ARG A 203 24.75 0.16 3.17
C ARG A 203 24.10 1.12 2.17
N TYR A 204 22.91 0.81 1.66
CA TYR A 204 22.15 1.65 0.76
C TYR A 204 21.74 2.97 1.43
N GLY A 205 21.42 2.91 2.73
CA GLY A 205 21.17 4.06 3.58
C GLY A 205 19.77 4.64 3.43
N GLU A 206 19.50 5.62 4.30
CA GLU A 206 18.23 6.36 4.38
C GLU A 206 18.44 7.86 4.09
N GLY A 207 19.36 8.20 3.19
CA GLY A 207 19.60 9.58 2.75
C GLY A 207 18.38 10.18 2.04
N PRO A 208 18.22 11.50 2.05
CA PRO A 208 17.04 12.19 1.51
C PRO A 208 16.84 11.98 0.00
N GLU A 209 17.86 11.54 -0.71
CA GLU A 209 17.80 11.18 -2.13
C GLU A 209 17.17 9.79 -2.36
N ARG A 210 17.16 8.91 -1.34
CA ARG A 210 16.69 7.52 -1.42
C ARG A 210 15.50 7.21 -0.53
N PHE A 211 15.31 8.00 0.54
CA PHE A 211 14.33 7.76 1.58
C PHE A 211 13.46 8.99 1.82
N GLY A 212 12.16 8.81 1.84
CA GLY A 212 11.22 9.90 2.02
C GLY A 212 9.78 9.40 2.09
N LEU A 213 8.83 10.32 1.93
CA LEU A 213 7.42 9.98 1.92
C LEU A 213 7.09 9.27 0.60
N VAL A 214 6.53 8.07 0.69
CA VAL A 214 6.10 7.21 -0.41
C VAL A 214 4.65 6.79 -0.23
N HIS A 215 4.03 6.26 -1.27
CA HIS A 215 2.70 5.67 -1.18
C HIS A 215 2.71 4.38 -0.37
N ALA A 216 3.74 3.58 -0.50
CA ALA A 216 4.01 2.31 0.17
C ALA A 216 3.07 1.14 -0.21
N ASP A 217 1.99 1.37 -0.94
CA ASP A 217 1.05 0.33 -1.39
C ASP A 217 0.53 0.59 -2.82
N LEU A 218 1.43 0.94 -3.77
CA LEU A 218 1.10 1.22 -5.18
C LEU A 218 0.78 -0.05 -6.00
N ARG A 219 0.14 -1.04 -5.40
CA ARG A 219 -0.27 -2.28 -6.08
C ARG A 219 -1.44 -2.05 -7.03
N LEU A 220 -1.66 -3.00 -7.94
CA LEU A 220 -2.67 -2.88 -9.00
C LEU A 220 -4.08 -2.62 -8.46
N ASP A 221 -4.40 -3.14 -7.28
CA ASP A 221 -5.69 -2.90 -6.61
C ASP A 221 -5.93 -1.43 -6.25
N ASN A 222 -4.86 -0.64 -6.10
CA ASN A 222 -4.89 0.76 -5.73
C ASN A 222 -4.70 1.70 -6.92
N LEU A 223 -4.85 1.15 -8.13
CA LEU A 223 -4.81 1.88 -9.39
C LEU A 223 -6.16 1.83 -10.10
N LEU A 224 -6.54 2.90 -10.77
CA LEU A 224 -7.77 2.99 -11.57
C LEU A 224 -7.43 3.54 -12.95
N VAL A 225 -7.75 2.74 -13.98
CA VAL A 225 -7.63 3.13 -15.39
C VAL A 225 -8.98 3.68 -15.86
N ASP A 226 -8.99 4.92 -16.34
CA ASP A 226 -10.16 5.57 -16.93
C ASP A 226 -9.72 6.24 -18.25
N GLY A 227 -9.97 5.57 -19.37
CA GLY A 227 -9.40 5.94 -20.67
C GLY A 227 -7.87 5.88 -20.63
N ASP A 228 -7.22 6.98 -20.97
CA ASP A 228 -5.76 7.12 -20.97
C ASP A 228 -5.19 7.60 -19.62
N ARG A 229 -6.02 7.68 -18.59
CA ARG A 229 -5.63 8.18 -17.26
C ARG A 229 -5.44 7.04 -16.28
N LEU A 230 -4.29 7.06 -15.59
CA LEU A 230 -4.03 6.21 -14.44
C LEU A 230 -4.19 7.03 -13.16
N GLY A 231 -5.18 6.67 -12.35
CA GLY A 231 -5.42 7.25 -11.04
C GLY A 231 -4.85 6.38 -9.92
N VAL A 232 -4.47 7.02 -8.82
CA VAL A 232 -3.95 6.36 -7.62
C VAL A 232 -4.92 6.57 -6.47
N ILE A 233 -5.29 5.49 -5.81
CA ILE A 233 -6.18 5.51 -4.64
C ILE A 233 -5.48 4.88 -3.43
N ASP A 234 -6.10 5.03 -2.25
CA ASP A 234 -5.74 4.37 -1.00
C ASP A 234 -4.32 4.69 -0.49
N PHE A 235 -4.15 5.92 -0.01
CA PHE A 235 -2.94 6.40 0.63
C PHE A 235 -2.83 6.00 2.12
N ASP A 236 -3.64 5.03 2.59
CA ASP A 236 -3.73 4.67 4.01
C ASP A 236 -2.38 4.21 4.59
N ASP A 237 -1.57 3.51 3.81
CA ASP A 237 -0.24 3.05 4.20
C ASP A 237 0.89 4.01 3.84
N CYS A 238 0.57 5.19 3.24
CA CYS A 238 1.62 6.15 2.91
C CYS A 238 2.47 6.46 4.14
N GLY A 239 3.78 6.51 3.94
CA GLY A 239 4.72 6.66 5.05
C GLY A 239 6.14 6.89 4.55
N PHE A 240 7.08 6.95 5.47
CA PHE A 240 8.48 7.15 5.13
C PHE A 240 9.14 5.81 4.81
N SER A 241 9.67 5.67 3.59
CA SER A 241 10.40 4.49 3.13
C SER A 241 11.39 4.85 2.04
N TRP A 242 12.09 3.87 1.51
CA TRP A 242 12.90 4.03 0.31
C TRP A 242 11.99 4.25 -0.90
N PHE A 243 12.36 5.18 -1.77
CA PHE A 243 11.56 5.49 -2.96
C PHE A 243 11.34 4.27 -3.86
N MET A 244 12.35 3.42 -3.99
CA MET A 244 12.26 2.19 -4.79
C MET A 244 11.32 1.13 -4.21
N TYR A 245 10.89 1.27 -2.96
CA TYR A 245 9.91 0.40 -2.34
C TYR A 245 8.52 0.47 -3.02
N ASP A 246 8.17 1.61 -3.63
CA ASP A 246 6.91 1.74 -4.36
C ASP A 246 6.83 0.80 -5.59
N PHE A 247 7.96 0.49 -6.25
CA PHE A 247 7.98 -0.55 -7.28
C PHE A 247 7.73 -1.95 -6.69
N ALA A 248 8.36 -2.26 -5.55
CA ALA A 248 8.13 -3.54 -4.90
C ALA A 248 6.66 -3.71 -4.46
N ALA A 249 6.03 -2.63 -4.00
CA ALA A 249 4.61 -2.63 -3.71
C ALA A 249 3.76 -2.89 -4.97
N ALA A 250 4.15 -2.33 -6.12
CA ALA A 250 3.41 -2.47 -7.37
C ALA A 250 3.34 -3.92 -7.90
N VAL A 251 4.37 -4.72 -7.63
CA VAL A 251 4.43 -6.15 -8.05
C VAL A 251 3.98 -7.12 -6.95
N SER A 252 3.41 -6.63 -5.84
CA SER A 252 2.95 -7.47 -4.74
C SER A 252 1.99 -8.56 -5.20
N PHE A 253 2.20 -9.77 -4.69
CA PHE A 253 1.44 -11.00 -4.94
C PHE A 253 1.67 -11.70 -6.30
N PHE A 254 2.51 -11.13 -7.18
CA PHE A 254 2.93 -11.77 -8.43
C PHE A 254 4.41 -11.55 -8.75
N GLU A 255 5.24 -11.42 -7.69
CA GLU A 255 6.67 -11.11 -7.77
C GLU A 255 7.47 -12.14 -8.59
N GLU A 256 6.98 -13.39 -8.67
CA GLU A 256 7.62 -14.47 -9.44
C GLU A 256 7.13 -14.57 -10.89
N ASP A 257 6.15 -13.75 -11.29
CA ASP A 257 5.62 -13.80 -12.67
C ASP A 257 6.72 -13.45 -13.66
N PRO A 258 6.91 -14.23 -14.76
CA PRO A 258 7.89 -13.96 -15.79
C PRO A 258 7.79 -12.57 -16.43
N ILE A 259 6.67 -11.87 -16.29
CA ILE A 259 6.46 -10.51 -16.79
C ILE A 259 7.20 -9.45 -15.96
N VAL A 260 7.51 -9.73 -14.68
CA VAL A 260 8.04 -8.73 -13.73
C VAL A 260 9.32 -8.03 -14.22
N PRO A 261 10.29 -8.69 -14.86
CA PRO A 261 11.43 -7.98 -15.44
C PRO A 261 11.04 -6.93 -16.49
N ALA A 262 10.08 -7.23 -17.36
CA ALA A 262 9.59 -6.27 -18.36
C ALA A 262 8.80 -5.12 -17.71
N LEU A 263 8.08 -5.39 -16.61
CA LEU A 263 7.42 -4.35 -15.82
C LEU A 263 8.44 -3.44 -15.12
N GLN A 264 9.53 -4.00 -14.60
CA GLN A 264 10.62 -3.24 -14.01
C GLN A 264 11.26 -2.31 -15.04
N ASP A 265 11.59 -2.81 -16.23
CA ASP A 265 12.19 -2.01 -17.30
C ASP A 265 11.25 -0.86 -17.71
N ALA A 266 9.97 -1.15 -17.89
CA ALA A 266 8.96 -0.14 -18.22
C ALA A 266 8.81 0.91 -17.11
N TRP A 267 8.76 0.49 -15.84
CA TRP A 267 8.67 1.39 -14.71
C TRP A 267 9.91 2.30 -14.60
N VAL A 268 11.11 1.74 -14.76
CA VAL A 268 12.37 2.49 -14.76
C VAL A 268 12.40 3.49 -15.91
N GLU A 269 11.99 3.08 -17.12
CA GLU A 269 11.88 3.96 -18.27
C GLU A 269 10.93 5.13 -17.98
N GLY A 270 9.73 4.82 -17.47
CA GLY A 270 8.75 5.81 -17.08
C GLY A 270 9.26 6.77 -16.00
N TYR A 271 9.89 6.24 -14.96
CA TYR A 271 10.49 7.05 -13.88
C TYR A 271 11.51 8.07 -14.44
N ARG A 272 12.39 7.61 -15.34
CA ARG A 272 13.44 8.41 -15.97
C ARG A 272 12.91 9.51 -16.91
N THR A 273 11.65 9.43 -17.33
CA THR A 273 11.03 10.55 -18.07
C THR A 273 10.76 11.78 -17.21
N VAL A 274 10.72 11.60 -15.89
CA VAL A 274 10.36 12.66 -14.92
C VAL A 274 11.56 13.07 -14.05
N ALA A 275 12.33 12.09 -13.57
CA ALA A 275 13.45 12.32 -12.66
C ALA A 275 14.61 11.36 -12.96
N PRO A 276 15.87 11.76 -12.69
CA PRO A 276 17.00 10.84 -12.81
C PRO A 276 16.83 9.67 -11.81
N LEU A 277 17.25 8.49 -12.26
CA LEU A 277 17.31 7.27 -11.46
C LEU A 277 18.65 6.59 -11.69
N ALA A 278 19.45 6.46 -10.62
CA ALA A 278 20.78 5.88 -10.71
C ALA A 278 20.71 4.37 -10.96
N GLU A 279 21.72 3.83 -11.63
CA GLU A 279 21.82 2.38 -11.87
C GLU A 279 21.92 1.59 -10.56
N GLU A 280 22.50 2.18 -9.52
CA GLU A 280 22.53 1.58 -8.18
C GLU A 280 21.12 1.41 -7.61
N ASP A 281 20.24 2.41 -7.76
CA ASP A 281 18.85 2.34 -7.29
C ASP A 281 18.07 1.24 -8.04
N VAL A 282 18.28 1.14 -9.36
CA VAL A 282 17.69 0.06 -10.18
C VAL A 282 18.19 -1.30 -9.73
N ALA A 283 19.48 -1.44 -9.44
CA ALA A 283 20.07 -2.69 -8.97
C ALA A 283 19.54 -3.13 -7.58
N PHE A 284 18.98 -2.21 -6.80
CA PHE A 284 18.35 -2.52 -5.51
C PHE A 284 16.89 -2.96 -5.62
N LEU A 285 16.21 -2.82 -6.74
CA LEU A 285 14.80 -3.22 -6.91
C LEU A 285 14.52 -4.67 -6.49
N PRO A 286 15.33 -5.68 -6.84
CA PRO A 286 15.14 -7.04 -6.33
C PRO A 286 15.24 -7.17 -4.79
N THR A 287 16.04 -6.31 -4.16
CA THR A 287 16.16 -6.25 -2.70
C THR A 287 14.85 -5.77 -2.06
N PHE A 288 14.24 -4.73 -2.62
CA PHE A 288 12.96 -4.23 -2.15
C PHE A 288 11.80 -5.18 -2.43
N ILE A 289 11.82 -5.88 -3.57
CA ILE A 289 10.84 -6.95 -3.88
C ILE A 289 10.87 -8.03 -2.80
N LEU A 290 12.06 -8.55 -2.47
CA LEU A 290 12.17 -9.59 -1.43
C LEU A 290 11.80 -9.04 -0.04
N LEU A 291 12.21 -7.82 0.29
CA LEU A 291 11.82 -7.16 1.54
C LEU A 291 10.29 -7.11 1.68
N ARG A 292 9.59 -6.63 0.64
CA ARG A 292 8.12 -6.56 0.60
C ARG A 292 7.50 -7.95 0.68
N ARG A 293 8.04 -8.92 -0.05
CA ARG A 293 7.53 -10.29 -0.08
C ARG A 293 7.57 -10.96 1.30
N ILE A 294 8.67 -10.82 2.04
CA ILE A 294 8.77 -11.36 3.41
C ILE A 294 7.81 -10.60 4.34
N LEU A 295 7.69 -9.29 4.22
CA LEU A 295 6.70 -8.50 4.98
C LEU A 295 5.28 -8.99 4.75
N LEU A 296 4.92 -9.33 3.50
CA LEU A 296 3.60 -9.85 3.16
C LEU A 296 3.32 -11.22 3.78
N THR A 297 4.31 -12.07 4.02
CA THR A 297 4.08 -13.32 4.77
C THR A 297 3.65 -13.06 6.21
N ALA A 298 4.22 -12.02 6.85
CA ALA A 298 3.80 -11.57 8.17
C ALA A 298 2.37 -11.00 8.14
N TRP A 299 2.04 -10.20 7.12
CA TRP A 299 0.68 -9.68 6.94
C TRP A 299 -0.34 -10.80 6.77
N ILE A 300 -0.07 -11.80 5.93
CA ILE A 300 -0.94 -12.96 5.74
C ILE A 300 -1.18 -13.70 7.04
N ALA A 301 -0.14 -13.94 7.85
CA ALA A 301 -0.27 -14.62 9.13
C ALA A 301 -1.09 -13.82 10.15
N SER A 302 -0.87 -12.51 10.23
CA SER A 302 -1.57 -11.61 11.16
C SER A 302 -3.00 -11.27 10.73
N HIS A 303 -3.36 -11.51 9.46
CA HIS A 303 -4.67 -11.27 8.84
C HIS A 303 -5.27 -12.54 8.25
N ALA A 304 -5.00 -13.71 8.88
CA ALA A 304 -5.41 -15.03 8.38
C ALA A 304 -6.93 -15.19 8.19
N GLU A 305 -7.74 -14.30 8.78
CA GLU A 305 -9.18 -14.23 8.61
C GLU A 305 -9.62 -13.57 7.29
N THR A 306 -8.72 -12.88 6.58
CA THR A 306 -9.07 -12.18 5.34
C THR A 306 -9.22 -13.15 4.17
N PRO A 307 -10.14 -12.88 3.20
CA PRO A 307 -10.24 -13.69 2.00
C PRO A 307 -8.93 -13.83 1.23
N THR A 308 -8.14 -12.75 1.16
CA THR A 308 -6.83 -12.74 0.49
C THR A 308 -5.84 -13.68 1.19
N ALA A 309 -5.71 -13.59 2.53
CA ALA A 309 -4.82 -14.47 3.28
C ALA A 309 -5.25 -15.94 3.18
N GLN A 310 -6.55 -16.22 3.20
CA GLN A 310 -7.09 -17.57 3.04
C GLN A 310 -6.82 -18.14 1.64
N ALA A 311 -6.94 -17.33 0.59
CA ALA A 311 -6.67 -17.74 -0.79
C ALA A 311 -5.18 -18.05 -1.03
N LEU A 312 -4.28 -17.25 -0.42
CA LEU A 312 -2.84 -17.42 -0.56
C LEU A 312 -2.28 -18.54 0.32
N GLY A 313 -2.74 -18.64 1.55
CA GLY A 313 -2.39 -19.70 2.49
C GLY A 313 -0.88 -19.93 2.67
N SER A 314 -0.51 -21.19 2.96
CA SER A 314 0.91 -21.60 3.12
C SER A 314 1.69 -21.62 1.81
N ALA A 315 1.03 -21.73 0.66
CA ALA A 315 1.69 -21.71 -0.65
C ALA A 315 2.46 -20.39 -0.87
N PHE A 316 1.95 -19.28 -0.34
CA PHE A 316 2.65 -17.99 -0.41
C PHE A 316 3.99 -18.02 0.35
N THR A 317 4.03 -18.69 1.52
CA THR A 317 5.26 -18.89 2.29
C THR A 317 6.27 -19.74 1.53
N ASP A 318 5.83 -20.84 0.92
CA ASP A 318 6.71 -21.74 0.14
C ASP A 318 7.34 -20.99 -1.04
N MET A 319 6.56 -20.23 -1.80
CA MET A 319 7.05 -19.41 -2.90
C MET A 319 8.00 -18.30 -2.40
N THR A 320 7.74 -17.72 -1.23
CA THR A 320 8.63 -16.73 -0.62
C THR A 320 10.00 -17.32 -0.26
N ILE A 321 10.03 -18.56 0.23
CA ILE A 321 11.27 -19.29 0.52
C ILE A 321 12.07 -19.52 -0.77
N GLN A 322 11.39 -19.91 -1.87
CA GLN A 322 12.03 -20.10 -3.18
C GLN A 322 12.60 -18.79 -3.72
N LEU A 323 11.86 -17.69 -3.64
CA LEU A 323 12.35 -16.38 -4.05
C LEU A 323 13.56 -15.93 -3.22
N ALA A 324 13.53 -16.18 -1.91
CA ALA A 324 14.65 -15.88 -1.02
C ALA A 324 15.91 -16.70 -1.36
N ASP A 325 15.78 -17.98 -1.66
CA ASP A 325 16.90 -18.85 -2.04
C ASP A 325 17.52 -18.42 -3.39
N ALA A 326 16.68 -18.09 -4.37
CA ALA A 326 17.13 -17.54 -5.65
C ALA A 326 17.88 -16.21 -5.48
N TYR A 327 17.38 -15.31 -4.64
CA TYR A 327 18.02 -14.04 -4.30
C TYR A 327 19.38 -14.22 -3.63
N LEU A 328 19.49 -15.15 -2.66
CA LEU A 328 20.76 -15.47 -1.98
C LEU A 328 21.78 -16.00 -2.97
N THR A 329 21.38 -16.92 -3.85
CA THR A 329 22.24 -17.50 -4.89
C THR A 329 22.77 -16.41 -5.83
N GLN A 330 21.93 -15.44 -6.22
CA GLN A 330 22.37 -14.33 -7.07
C GLN A 330 23.32 -13.38 -6.32
N ALA A 331 23.08 -13.12 -5.04
CA ALA A 331 23.95 -12.27 -4.22
C ALA A 331 25.37 -12.91 -4.07
N GLU A 332 25.47 -14.21 -3.84
CA GLU A 332 26.73 -14.95 -3.74
C GLU A 332 27.52 -14.90 -5.06
N ARG A 333 26.85 -15.10 -6.20
CA ARG A 333 27.48 -14.99 -7.54
C ARG A 333 28.03 -13.58 -7.81
N SER A 334 27.29 -12.55 -7.41
CA SER A 334 27.72 -11.16 -7.59
C SER A 334 28.98 -10.83 -6.77
N LEU A 335 29.08 -11.36 -5.55
CA LEU A 335 30.27 -11.22 -4.70
C LEU A 335 31.48 -11.95 -5.29
N ALA A 336 31.30 -13.18 -5.79
CA ALA A 336 32.37 -13.96 -6.43
C ALA A 336 32.96 -13.24 -7.66
N ASN A 337 32.09 -12.62 -8.47
CA ASN A 337 32.52 -11.87 -9.67
C ASN A 337 33.25 -10.55 -9.37
N GLN A 338 33.10 -9.98 -8.17
CA GLN A 338 33.81 -8.77 -7.74
C GLN A 338 35.21 -9.06 -7.14
N GLN A 339 35.50 -10.32 -6.81
CA GLN A 339 36.74 -10.73 -6.20
C GLN A 339 37.75 -11.42 -7.20
N GLY A 340 37.30 -11.70 -8.42
CA GLY A 340 38.08 -12.28 -9.50
C GLY A 340 38.41 -11.24 -10.57
#